data_1b9b6383bf8f9dcadaa37065a41e9224
#
_entry.id   1b9b6383bf8f9dcadaa37065a41e9224
#
_cell.length_a   1.000
_cell.length_b   1.000
_cell.length_c   1.000
_cell.angle_alpha   90.00
_cell.angle_beta   90.00
_cell.angle_gamma   90.00
#
_symmetry.space_group_name_H-M   'P 1'
#
loop_
_entity.id
_entity.type
_entity.pdbx_description
1 polymer ?
#
loop_
_entity_poly.entity_id
_entity_poly.type
_entity_poly.pdbx_seq_one_letter_code
_entity_poly.pdbx_strand_id
1 'polypeptide(L)'
;MLWDVLKIVGAAIPVVALSFLVCKGIIDAGFLKKRIKEECPDSFKILIKEKKKNAVKVGIFDEDECGLGDMTVKSEKGVSDSIYEGQVIYC
;
A
#
# COMPACT_ATOMS: atom_id res chain seq x y z
N MET A 1 -4.82 -5.93 -29.30
CA MET A 1 -5.23 -5.77 -28.80
C MET A 1 -4.90 -4.88 -27.95
N LEU A 2 -5.19 -4.35 -27.87
CA LEU A 2 -4.99 -3.45 -27.23
C LEU A 2 -4.60 -3.61 -25.97
N TRP A 3 -5.14 -4.37 -25.49
CA TRP A 3 -4.96 -4.54 -24.25
C TRP A 3 -3.71 -5.09 -24.01
N ASP A 4 -3.13 -5.51 -24.92
CA ASP A 4 -1.90 -6.10 -24.79
C ASP A 4 -1.06 -5.02 -24.52
N VAL A 5 -1.27 -4.02 -25.15
CA VAL A 5 -0.47 -2.98 -25.01
C VAL A 5 -0.57 -2.57 -23.65
N LEU A 6 -1.72 -2.64 -23.27
CA LEU A 6 -1.96 -2.34 -22.02
C LEU A 6 -1.18 -3.06 -21.18
N LYS A 7 -1.05 -4.27 -21.47
CA LYS A 7 -0.38 -5.06 -20.69
C LYS A 7 0.94 -4.70 -20.57
N ILE A 8 1.50 -4.27 -21.50
CA ILE A 8 2.87 -4.05 -21.47
C ILE A 8 3.08 -2.97 -20.56
N VAL A 9 2.32 -2.02 -20.67
CA VAL A 9 2.45 -0.93 -19.82
C VAL A 9 2.17 -1.43 -18.48
N GLY A 10 1.26 -2.30 -18.43
CA GLY A 10 0.88 -2.80 -17.18
C GLY A 10 2.02 -3.44 -16.49
N ALA A 11 2.88 -4.00 -17.26
CA ALA A 11 3.98 -4.71 -16.67
C ALA A 11 4.84 -3.73 -15.93
N ALA A 12 4.93 -2.56 -16.42
CA ALA A 12 5.78 -1.60 -15.82
C ALA A 12 5.09 -0.97 -14.64
N ILE A 13 3.81 -1.04 -14.61
CA ILE A 13 3.11 -0.45 -13.54
C ILE A 13 3.05 -1.33 -12.38
N PRO A 14 3.36 -0.82 -11.24
CA PRO A 14 3.38 -1.60 -10.05
C PRO A 14 2.03 -2.24 -9.84
N VAL A 15 2.05 -3.48 -9.62
CA VAL A 15 0.89 -4.21 -9.37
C VAL A 15 0.13 -3.61 -8.23
N VAL A 16 0.80 -3.07 -7.26
CA VAL A 16 0.16 -2.49 -6.12
C VAL A 16 -0.72 -1.31 -6.43
N ALA A 17 -0.56 -0.73 -7.60
CA ALA A 17 -1.36 0.42 -7.96
C ALA A 17 -2.84 0.10 -7.85
N LEU A 18 -3.20 -1.14 -8.06
CA LEU A 18 -4.59 -1.51 -8.01
C LEU A 18 -4.86 -2.47 -6.86
N SER A 19 -3.90 -2.61 -5.99
CA SER A 19 -4.03 -3.59 -4.93
C SER A 19 -5.01 -3.18 -3.85
N PHE A 20 -5.63 -4.16 -3.28
CA PHE A 20 -6.61 -3.98 -2.28
C PHE A 20 -6.40 -5.13 -1.32
N LEU A 21 -6.13 -4.85 -0.08
CA LEU A 21 -5.94 -5.88 0.90
C LEU A 21 -7.06 -5.85 1.93
N VAL A 22 -7.48 -7.03 2.34
CA VAL A 22 -8.49 -7.11 3.39
C VAL A 22 -7.85 -7.95 4.49
N CYS A 23 -7.85 -7.45 5.69
CA CYS A 23 -7.26 -8.18 6.79
C CYS A 23 -8.27 -8.37 7.89
N LYS A 24 -7.99 -9.29 8.82
CA LYS A 24 -8.92 -9.58 9.88
C LYS A 24 -8.58 -8.87 11.18
N GLY A 25 -7.37 -8.42 11.31
CA GLY A 25 -6.93 -7.76 12.53
C GLY A 25 -6.87 -6.24 12.37
N ILE A 26 -6.51 -5.55 13.42
CA ILE A 26 -6.39 -4.11 13.37
C ILE A 26 -5.21 -3.73 12.49
N ILE A 27 -5.38 -2.72 11.67
CA ILE A 27 -4.33 -2.24 10.81
C ILE A 27 -3.45 -1.31 11.63
N ASP A 28 -2.19 -1.68 11.82
CA ASP A 28 -1.23 -0.83 12.51
C ASP A 28 0.06 -0.76 11.68
N ALA A 29 1.05 -0.01 12.15
CA ALA A 29 2.28 0.18 11.40
C ALA A 29 3.02 -1.15 11.17
N GLY A 30 3.05 -2.00 12.18
CA GLY A 30 3.73 -3.29 12.06
C GLY A 30 3.08 -4.16 11.00
N PHE A 31 1.76 -4.17 10.97
CA PHE A 31 1.02 -4.95 10.00
C PHE A 31 1.30 -4.41 8.61
N LEU A 32 1.25 -3.09 8.44
CA LEU A 32 1.47 -2.49 7.13
C LEU A 32 2.87 -2.79 6.62
N LYS A 33 3.87 -2.67 7.47
CA LYS A 33 5.23 -2.94 7.06
C LYS A 33 5.34 -4.37 6.56
N LYS A 34 4.83 -5.32 7.31
CA LYS A 34 4.93 -6.71 6.96
C LYS A 34 4.17 -7.04 5.69
N ARG A 35 2.93 -6.65 5.64
CA ARG A 35 2.10 -7.02 4.47
C ARG A 35 2.55 -6.35 3.19
N ILE A 36 2.91 -5.08 3.26
CA ILE A 36 3.33 -4.38 2.08
C ILE A 36 4.67 -4.92 1.59
N LYS A 37 5.55 -5.31 2.51
CA LYS A 37 6.81 -5.85 2.11
C LYS A 37 6.62 -7.21 1.43
N GLU A 38 5.61 -7.97 1.85
CA GLU A 38 5.30 -9.25 1.24
C GLU A 38 4.73 -9.03 -0.17
N GLU A 39 3.88 -8.04 -0.34
CA GLU A 39 3.26 -7.79 -1.63
C GLU A 39 4.23 -7.04 -2.57
N CYS A 40 5.09 -6.25 -2.03
CA CYS A 40 6.00 -5.45 -2.82
C CYS A 40 7.38 -5.46 -2.15
N PRO A 41 8.21 -6.46 -2.46
CA PRO A 41 9.51 -6.59 -1.81
C PRO A 41 10.43 -5.39 -1.99
N ASP A 42 10.21 -4.59 -3.03
CA ASP A 42 11.05 -3.43 -3.27
C ASP A 42 10.61 -2.22 -2.46
N SER A 43 9.56 -2.35 -1.66
CA SER A 43 9.08 -1.21 -0.90
C SER A 43 10.11 -0.82 0.15
N PHE A 44 10.27 0.48 0.34
CA PHE A 44 11.21 0.98 1.31
C PHE A 44 10.50 1.94 2.27
N LYS A 45 9.54 2.68 1.76
CA LYS A 45 8.84 3.67 2.54
C LYS A 45 7.37 3.65 2.23
N ILE A 46 6.53 3.84 3.23
CA ILE A 46 5.09 3.86 3.08
C ILE A 46 4.59 5.20 3.60
N LEU A 47 3.77 5.86 2.82
CA LEU A 47 3.17 7.13 3.24
C LEU A 47 1.68 6.91 3.42
N ILE A 48 1.14 7.28 4.56
CA ILE A 48 -0.28 7.16 4.82
C ILE A 48 -0.97 8.34 4.16
N LYS A 49 -1.69 8.08 3.09
CA LYS A 49 -2.36 9.14 2.33
C LYS A 49 -3.73 9.46 2.86
N GLU A 50 -4.49 8.45 3.26
CA GLU A 50 -5.82 8.65 3.81
C GLU A 50 -6.08 7.64 4.90
N LYS A 51 -6.78 8.05 5.92
CA LYS A 51 -7.15 7.13 6.98
C LYS A 51 -8.65 7.23 7.17
N LYS A 52 -9.33 6.11 7.14
CA LYS A 52 -10.75 6.05 7.40
C LYS A 52 -10.96 5.11 8.57
N LYS A 53 -12.18 4.96 9.01
CA LYS A 53 -12.47 4.13 10.16
C LYS A 53 -12.00 2.69 9.99
N ASN A 54 -12.25 2.12 8.84
CA ASN A 54 -11.91 0.73 8.58
C ASN A 54 -10.98 0.53 7.39
N ALA A 55 -10.35 1.58 6.93
CA ALA A 55 -9.48 1.48 5.76
C ALA A 55 -8.39 2.53 5.79
N VAL A 56 -7.30 2.25 5.12
CA VAL A 56 -6.22 3.21 5.00
C VAL A 56 -5.67 3.09 3.60
N LYS A 57 -5.36 4.24 2.99
CA LYS A 57 -4.79 4.26 1.68
C LYS A 57 -3.33 4.67 1.85
N VAL A 58 -2.41 3.91 1.29
CA VAL A 58 -0.99 4.19 1.44
C VAL A 58 -0.32 4.31 0.11
N GLY A 59 0.70 5.14 0.04
CA GLY A 59 1.57 5.23 -1.12
C GLY A 59 2.84 4.49 -0.80
N ILE A 60 3.37 3.73 -1.74
CA ILE A 60 4.55 2.89 -1.53
C ILE A 60 5.69 3.42 -2.37
N PHE A 61 6.86 3.56 -1.78
CA PHE A 61 8.01 4.12 -2.46
C PHE A 61 9.24 3.23 -2.26
N ASP A 62 10.14 3.24 -3.23
CA ASP A 62 11.39 2.47 -3.12
C ASP A 62 12.47 3.34 -2.49
N GLU A 63 13.72 2.83 -2.45
CA GLU A 63 14.81 3.54 -1.85
C GLU A 63 15.11 4.87 -2.50
N ASP A 64 14.81 4.99 -3.77
CA ASP A 64 15.08 6.22 -4.50
C ASP A 64 13.89 7.16 -4.45
N GLU A 65 12.91 6.82 -3.61
CA GLU A 65 11.68 7.59 -3.46
C GLU A 65 10.83 7.63 -4.72
N CYS A 66 10.97 6.63 -5.53
CA CYS A 66 10.14 6.49 -6.71
C CYS A 66 8.85 5.80 -6.27
N GLY A 67 7.73 6.32 -6.70
CA GLY A 67 6.44 5.72 -6.33
C GLY A 67 6.25 4.37 -7.00
N LEU A 68 5.97 3.38 -6.19
CA LEU A 68 5.72 2.05 -6.69
C LEU A 68 4.21 1.84 -6.86
N GLY A 69 3.41 2.71 -6.31
CA GLY A 69 1.96 2.62 -6.45
C GLY A 69 1.27 2.85 -5.13
N ASP A 70 -0.04 2.74 -5.15
CA ASP A 70 -0.86 2.94 -3.96
C ASP A 70 -1.54 1.62 -3.62
N MET A 71 -1.88 1.46 -2.36
CA MET A 71 -2.58 0.28 -1.92
C MET A 71 -3.61 0.69 -0.90
N THR A 72 -4.79 0.08 -0.95
CA THR A 72 -5.83 0.31 0.04
C THR A 72 -5.94 -0.92 0.91
N VAL A 73 -5.89 -0.74 2.21
CA VAL A 73 -5.98 -1.84 3.14
C VAL A 73 -7.23 -1.65 3.98
N LYS A 74 -8.07 -2.66 4.05
CA LYS A 74 -9.32 -2.59 4.81
C LYS A 74 -9.35 -3.65 5.90
N SER A 75 -10.02 -3.37 6.96
CA SER A 75 -10.19 -4.33 8.04
C SER A 75 -11.47 -4.07 8.79
N GLU A 76 -12.18 -5.13 9.15
CA GLU A 76 -13.41 -5.02 9.92
C GLU A 76 -13.09 -4.55 11.34
N LYS A 77 -11.87 -4.79 11.80
CA LYS A 77 -11.48 -4.39 13.14
C LYS A 77 -11.04 -2.92 13.18
N GLY A 78 -10.87 -2.32 12.01
CA GLY A 78 -10.53 -0.91 11.96
C GLY A 78 -9.04 -0.63 11.88
N VAL A 79 -8.70 0.64 11.97
CA VAL A 79 -7.33 1.11 11.85
C VAL A 79 -6.88 1.60 13.23
N SER A 80 -5.66 1.25 13.61
CA SER A 80 -5.13 1.63 14.90
C SER A 80 -5.06 3.16 15.05
N ASP A 81 -5.21 3.64 16.28
CA ASP A 81 -5.12 5.06 16.54
C ASP A 81 -3.70 5.56 16.30
N SER A 82 -2.74 4.67 16.24
CA SER A 82 -1.34 5.06 16.01
C SER A 82 -1.10 5.42 14.54
N ILE A 83 -2.05 5.13 13.66
CA ILE A 83 -1.93 5.46 12.25
C ILE A 83 -2.57 6.81 12.02
N TYR A 84 -1.88 7.71 11.32
CA TYR A 84 -2.43 9.01 11.00
C TYR A 84 -2.02 9.45 9.59
N GLU A 85 -2.80 10.33 9.01
CA GLU A 85 -2.53 10.81 7.65
C GLU A 85 -1.22 11.61 7.64
N GLY A 86 -0.43 11.38 6.64
CA GLY A 86 0.87 12.03 6.53
C GLY A 86 2.00 11.26 7.19
N GLN A 87 1.68 10.18 7.90
CA GLN A 87 2.67 9.39 8.57
C GLN A 87 3.55 8.65 7.55
N VAL A 88 4.84 8.57 7.85
CA VAL A 88 5.77 7.84 7.01
C VAL A 88 6.28 6.64 7.80
N ILE A 89 6.20 5.47 7.20
CA ILE A 89 6.66 4.24 7.84
C ILE A 89 7.75 3.65 6.96
N TYR A 90 8.89 3.32 7.53
CA TYR A 90 9.96 2.72 6.76
C TYR A 90 9.93 1.21 6.91
N CYS A 91 10.04 0.53 5.79
CA CYS A 91 9.98 -0.92 5.77
C CYS A 91 11.32 -1.56 6.08
#